data_9533d16a8f1f390b30d3574c6ea0e65f
#
_entry.id   9533d16a8f1f390b30d3574c6ea0e65f
#
_cell.length_a   1.000
_cell.length_b   1.000
_cell.length_c   1.000
_cell.angle_alpha   90.00
_cell.angle_beta   90.00
_cell.angle_gamma   90.00
#
_symmetry.space_group_name_H-M   'P 1'
#
loop_
_entity.id
_entity.type
_entity.pdbx_description
1 polymer ?
#
loop_
_entity_poly.entity_id
_entity_poly.type
_entity_poly.pdbx_seq_one_letter_code
_entity_poly.pdbx_strand_id
1 'polypeptide(L)'
;MTITFDYFSIAISVFLLLLALISPWFSSMARRPRIKMADDIQNASENNVDESTCNSDSTETTEVHTPTGATSALPFVSIVLAVHDNACELEERLPQLLEQQYRGKWEVIIVDESSTDDTQDVLTRAKAKYPRLYTTFIPESSHYISRRKLSLTMAVKASKGDWILITDIDCKPTGNRWLATMAEHATDDKDLVMGYTSYDADTPAYWRYDRLNTLCYQLHRIKNGIAYRNIGCNLMFRKSDFIQQKGFLHNLVHLRGEYDFIVNEMATPDRTAFVYDFQAQLCQRCPADKTWLYDHLYYLESRTLMKRGLRHRLLCNTDQWMLHLGWLLPMAALAYAISASNLVVTVAATIALLLTLVTRLTIFLSTCRQFDEHISWWKAPWLEVRTVWQNAWLMWRHRRADRFDFIRK
;
A
#
# COMPACT_ATOMS: atom_id res chain seq x y z
N MET A 1 -43.18 24.17 11.90
CA MET A 1 -42.80 22.77 12.01
C MET A 1 -43.61 22.13 13.09
N THR A 2 -44.37 21.10 12.79
CA THR A 2 -45.20 20.34 13.72
C THR A 2 -44.40 19.16 14.30
N ILE A 3 -44.57 18.89 15.57
CA ILE A 3 -44.00 17.71 16.23
C ILE A 3 -45.01 16.59 16.02
N THR A 4 -44.78 15.78 14.94
CA THR A 4 -45.65 14.61 14.69
C THR A 4 -44.86 13.36 15.17
N PHE A 5 -45.33 12.77 16.26
CA PHE A 5 -44.86 11.47 16.76
C PHE A 5 -45.73 10.35 16.18
N ASP A 6 -45.64 10.15 14.89
CA ASP A 6 -46.21 8.98 14.26
C ASP A 6 -45.16 7.84 14.18
N TYR A 7 -45.62 6.59 14.19
CA TYR A 7 -44.72 5.42 14.15
C TYR A 7 -43.75 5.44 12.98
N PHE A 8 -44.18 6.01 11.85
CA PHE A 8 -43.39 6.09 10.63
C PHE A 8 -42.20 7.07 10.79
N SER A 9 -42.45 8.25 11.37
CA SER A 9 -41.40 9.23 11.66
C SER A 9 -40.36 8.70 12.64
N ILE A 10 -40.82 7.96 13.67
CA ILE A 10 -39.91 7.30 14.62
C ILE A 10 -39.08 6.21 13.93
N ALA A 11 -39.72 5.35 13.13
CA ALA A 11 -39.01 4.28 12.44
C ALA A 11 -37.94 4.82 11.47
N ILE A 12 -38.25 5.85 10.69
CA ILE A 12 -37.29 6.52 9.81
C ILE A 12 -36.13 7.12 10.63
N SER A 13 -36.42 7.82 11.71
CA SER A 13 -35.41 8.45 12.55
C SER A 13 -34.43 7.41 13.12
N VAL A 14 -34.93 6.31 13.66
CA VAL A 14 -34.13 5.21 14.17
C VAL A 14 -33.29 4.59 13.05
N PHE A 15 -33.88 4.35 11.89
CA PHE A 15 -33.17 3.80 10.74
C PHE A 15 -32.00 4.71 10.29
N LEU A 16 -32.21 6.03 10.16
CA LEU A 16 -31.18 6.99 9.77
C LEU A 16 -30.02 7.04 10.78
N LEU A 17 -30.32 7.02 12.08
CA LEU A 17 -29.30 7.00 13.13
C LEU A 17 -28.50 5.69 13.12
N LEU A 18 -29.16 4.54 12.95
CA LEU A 18 -28.47 3.26 12.79
C LEU A 18 -27.58 3.24 11.54
N LEU A 19 -28.09 3.75 10.42
CA LEU A 19 -27.32 3.86 9.19
C LEU A 19 -26.07 4.73 9.37
N ALA A 20 -26.19 5.86 10.08
CA ALA A 20 -25.10 6.77 10.37
C ALA A 20 -24.03 6.12 11.28
N LEU A 21 -24.42 5.28 12.22
CA LEU A 21 -23.50 4.52 13.07
C LEU A 21 -22.79 3.40 12.33
N ILE A 22 -23.47 2.72 11.42
CA ILE A 22 -22.97 1.49 10.78
C ILE A 22 -22.19 1.80 9.51
N SER A 23 -22.66 2.74 8.66
CA SER A 23 -22.08 2.96 7.31
C SER A 23 -20.59 3.33 7.31
N PRO A 24 -20.01 4.09 8.25
CA PRO A 24 -18.59 4.43 8.22
C PRO A 24 -17.66 3.24 8.41
N TRP A 25 -18.13 2.19 9.12
CA TRP A 25 -17.34 0.98 9.36
C TRP A 25 -17.16 0.08 8.14
N PHE A 26 -17.90 0.33 7.06
CA PHE A 26 -17.69 -0.34 5.78
C PHE A 26 -16.54 0.27 4.97
N SER A 27 -16.02 1.45 5.36
CA SER A 27 -14.88 2.07 4.70
C SER A 27 -13.62 1.20 4.81
N SER A 28 -12.82 1.16 3.75
CA SER A 28 -11.50 0.48 3.73
C SER A 28 -10.60 0.99 4.85
N MET A 29 -10.63 2.30 5.10
CA MET A 29 -9.84 2.94 6.15
C MET A 29 -10.28 2.52 7.56
N ALA A 30 -11.58 2.27 7.78
CA ALA A 30 -12.10 1.81 9.07
C ALA A 30 -11.66 0.37 9.39
N ARG A 31 -11.54 -0.45 8.34
CA ARG A 31 -11.20 -1.88 8.46
C ARG A 31 -9.70 -2.17 8.51
N ARG A 32 -8.84 -1.14 8.37
CA ARG A 32 -7.40 -1.33 8.44
C ARG A 32 -6.98 -1.91 9.80
N PRO A 33 -5.91 -2.70 9.87
CA PRO A 33 -5.31 -3.10 11.15
C PRO A 33 -4.87 -1.86 11.91
N ARG A 34 -5.26 -1.76 13.19
CA ARG A 34 -4.72 -0.73 14.09
C ARG A 34 -3.37 -1.22 14.59
N ILE A 35 -2.37 -0.37 14.45
CA ILE A 35 -1.04 -0.61 15.01
C ILE A 35 -1.02 0.08 16.37
N LYS A 36 -0.53 -0.61 17.38
CA LYS A 36 -0.08 0.06 18.60
C LYS A 36 1.17 0.82 18.19
N MET A 37 1.14 2.15 18.25
CA MET A 37 2.34 2.94 18.04
C MET A 37 3.41 2.53 19.04
N ALA A 38 4.69 2.58 18.63
CA ALA A 38 5.82 2.25 19.48
C ALA A 38 5.86 3.10 20.78
N ASP A 39 5.21 4.27 20.77
CA ASP A 39 5.05 5.13 21.94
C ASP A 39 4.32 4.44 23.11
N ASP A 40 3.35 3.53 22.82
CA ASP A 40 2.69 2.75 23.88
C ASP A 40 3.64 1.69 24.48
N ILE A 41 4.67 1.26 23.74
CA ILE A 41 5.68 0.31 24.23
C ILE A 41 6.74 1.04 25.07
N GLN A 42 7.11 2.26 24.70
CA GLN A 42 8.02 3.09 25.50
C GLN A 42 7.36 3.50 26.83
N ASN A 43 6.13 3.96 26.80
CA ASN A 43 5.37 4.31 28.01
C ASN A 43 5.09 3.09 28.91
N ALA A 44 4.94 1.89 28.33
CA ALA A 44 4.80 0.64 29.09
C ALA A 44 6.14 0.18 29.68
N SER A 45 7.29 0.48 29.07
CA SER A 45 8.61 0.19 29.62
C SER A 45 9.04 1.20 30.68
N GLU A 46 8.67 2.48 30.55
CA GLU A 46 8.93 3.50 31.56
C GLU A 46 8.08 3.29 32.81
N ASN A 47 6.81 2.92 32.69
CA ASN A 47 5.95 2.61 33.84
C ASN A 47 6.33 1.32 34.58
N ASN A 48 7.08 0.41 33.96
CA ASN A 48 7.60 -0.78 34.63
C ASN A 48 8.95 -0.56 35.33
N VAL A 49 9.60 0.59 35.11
CA VAL A 49 10.87 0.93 35.79
C VAL A 49 10.62 1.65 37.12
N ASP A 50 9.49 2.36 37.26
CA ASP A 50 9.16 3.10 38.50
C ASP A 50 8.58 2.24 39.63
N GLU A 51 8.20 0.98 39.37
CA GLU A 51 7.65 0.05 40.39
C GLU A 51 8.70 -0.87 41.04
N SER A 52 9.99 -0.81 40.63
CA SER A 52 11.03 -1.71 41.13
C SER A 52 12.07 -1.10 42.10
N THR A 53 11.79 0.08 42.65
CA THR A 53 12.66 0.70 43.66
C THR A 53 11.98 0.73 45.02
N CYS A 54 11.90 -0.41 45.69
CA CYS A 54 11.94 -0.56 47.14
C CYS A 54 11.80 -2.05 47.50
N ASN A 55 12.94 -2.74 47.68
CA ASN A 55 13.19 -3.65 48.80
C ASN A 55 14.56 -4.30 48.65
N SER A 56 15.50 -3.86 49.47
CA SER A 56 16.79 -4.48 49.73
C SER A 56 16.62 -5.68 50.65
N ASP A 57 17.36 -6.70 50.33
CA ASP A 57 17.90 -7.83 51.10
C ASP A 57 17.41 -9.21 50.69
N SER A 58 18.27 -9.88 49.95
CA SER A 58 18.77 -11.20 50.24
C SER A 58 19.51 -11.81 49.03
N THR A 59 20.73 -12.15 49.29
CA THR A 59 21.70 -12.85 48.43
C THR A 59 21.14 -14.22 48.00
N GLU A 60 20.84 -14.35 46.71
CA GLU A 60 20.85 -15.66 46.05
C GLU A 60 21.29 -15.44 44.59
N THR A 61 22.39 -16.09 44.24
CA THR A 61 22.96 -16.19 42.90
C THR A 61 21.96 -16.95 42.01
N THR A 62 21.16 -16.21 41.29
CA THR A 62 20.34 -16.75 40.22
C THR A 62 20.98 -16.38 38.89
N GLU A 63 21.41 -17.40 38.15
CA GLU A 63 21.90 -17.28 36.80
C GLU A 63 20.87 -16.51 35.95
N VAL A 64 21.31 -15.42 35.39
CA VAL A 64 20.56 -14.64 34.42
C VAL A 64 20.42 -15.52 33.17
N HIS A 65 19.28 -16.18 33.03
CA HIS A 65 18.84 -16.73 31.76
C HIS A 65 18.62 -15.55 30.77
N THR A 66 19.66 -15.18 30.07
CA THR A 66 19.52 -14.49 28.79
C THR A 66 18.66 -15.36 27.89
N PRO A 67 17.57 -14.87 27.32
CA PRO A 67 16.85 -15.65 26.30
C PRO A 67 17.81 -15.83 25.12
N THR A 68 18.28 -17.04 24.95
CA THR A 68 19.00 -17.50 23.76
C THR A 68 17.99 -17.48 22.61
N GLY A 69 17.67 -16.27 22.10
CA GLY A 69 17.09 -16.11 20.79
C GLY A 69 18.15 -16.57 19.79
N ALA A 70 17.87 -17.61 19.06
CA ALA A 70 18.67 -18.08 17.95
C ALA A 70 19.02 -16.85 17.10
N THR A 71 20.28 -16.53 16.98
CA THR A 71 20.82 -15.50 16.08
C THR A 71 20.60 -16.04 14.66
N SER A 72 19.39 -15.90 14.12
CA SER A 72 19.18 -16.16 12.70
C SER A 72 20.11 -15.21 11.95
N ALA A 73 20.99 -15.77 11.15
CA ALA A 73 21.91 -14.97 10.34
C ALA A 73 21.08 -14.01 9.50
N LEU A 74 21.47 -12.72 9.49
CA LEU A 74 20.78 -11.69 8.70
C LEU A 74 20.69 -12.15 7.24
N PRO A 75 19.50 -12.07 6.59
CA PRO A 75 19.32 -12.58 5.24
C PRO A 75 20.19 -11.86 4.22
N PHE A 76 20.66 -12.58 3.19
CA PHE A 76 21.29 -11.96 2.04
C PHE A 76 20.21 -11.37 1.14
N VAL A 77 20.24 -10.05 0.92
CA VAL A 77 19.22 -9.32 0.14
C VAL A 77 19.81 -8.78 -1.15
N SER A 78 19.12 -9.02 -2.27
CA SER A 78 19.39 -8.38 -3.55
C SER A 78 18.32 -7.34 -3.84
N ILE A 79 18.69 -6.06 -3.87
CA ILE A 79 17.82 -4.96 -4.32
C ILE A 79 17.80 -4.97 -5.84
N VAL A 80 16.61 -5.01 -6.43
CA VAL A 80 16.41 -5.18 -7.86
C VAL A 80 15.58 -4.04 -8.41
N LEU A 81 16.05 -3.42 -9.48
CA LEU A 81 15.29 -2.42 -10.23
C LEU A 81 15.60 -2.47 -11.73
N ALA A 82 14.64 -2.02 -12.53
CA ALA A 82 14.78 -1.85 -13.97
C ALA A 82 14.66 -0.36 -14.31
N VAL A 83 15.45 0.10 -15.26
CA VAL A 83 15.53 1.50 -15.68
C VAL A 83 15.41 1.63 -17.19
N HIS A 84 14.83 2.74 -17.65
CA HIS A 84 14.72 3.11 -19.05
C HIS A 84 14.65 4.62 -19.19
N ASP A 85 15.65 5.23 -19.82
CA ASP A 85 15.80 6.68 -19.99
C ASP A 85 15.65 7.45 -18.66
N ASN A 86 16.45 7.07 -17.66
CA ASN A 86 16.39 7.60 -16.30
C ASN A 86 17.73 8.18 -15.80
N ALA A 87 18.54 8.75 -16.68
CA ALA A 87 19.86 9.27 -16.30
C ALA A 87 19.83 10.25 -15.11
N CYS A 88 18.91 11.23 -15.14
CA CYS A 88 18.78 12.24 -14.09
C CYS A 88 18.35 11.65 -12.76
N GLU A 89 17.34 10.76 -12.78
CA GLU A 89 16.85 10.08 -11.58
C GLU A 89 17.92 9.18 -10.96
N LEU A 90 18.72 8.52 -11.79
CA LEU A 90 19.83 7.67 -11.34
C LEU A 90 20.91 8.49 -10.64
N GLU A 91 21.33 9.62 -11.20
CA GLU A 91 22.34 10.49 -10.56
C GLU A 91 21.89 10.99 -9.19
N GLU A 92 20.61 11.34 -9.04
CA GLU A 92 20.05 11.86 -7.80
C GLU A 92 19.81 10.76 -6.74
N ARG A 93 19.29 9.61 -7.14
CA ARG A 93 18.68 8.64 -6.20
C ARG A 93 19.46 7.36 -6.00
N LEU A 94 20.30 6.97 -6.96
CA LEU A 94 21.09 5.75 -6.85
C LEU A 94 22.02 5.75 -5.62
N PRO A 95 22.66 6.85 -5.22
CA PRO A 95 23.44 6.89 -3.98
C PRO A 95 22.60 6.51 -2.75
N GLN A 96 21.33 6.95 -2.66
CA GLN A 96 20.46 6.65 -1.52
C GLN A 96 20.13 5.15 -1.40
N LEU A 97 20.09 4.44 -2.53
CA LEU A 97 19.91 2.98 -2.56
C LEU A 97 21.22 2.24 -2.23
N LEU A 98 22.37 2.79 -2.60
CA LEU A 98 23.69 2.15 -2.44
C LEU A 98 24.35 2.45 -1.09
N GLU A 99 23.85 3.43 -0.35
CA GLU A 99 24.39 3.87 0.96
C GLU A 99 23.47 3.43 2.12
N GLN A 100 22.68 2.37 1.93
CA GLN A 100 21.83 1.79 2.97
C GLN A 100 22.67 1.17 4.11
N GLN A 101 22.23 1.39 5.34
CA GLN A 101 22.85 0.83 6.55
C GLN A 101 22.27 -0.55 6.87
N TYR A 102 22.87 -1.58 6.34
CA TYR A 102 22.50 -2.96 6.60
C TYR A 102 23.75 -3.80 6.96
N ARG A 103 23.68 -4.53 8.08
CA ARG A 103 24.80 -5.35 8.58
C ARG A 103 24.94 -6.69 7.86
N GLY A 104 23.88 -7.16 7.21
CA GLY A 104 23.88 -8.39 6.43
C GLY A 104 24.55 -8.21 5.07
N LYS A 105 24.66 -9.29 4.31
CA LYS A 105 25.10 -9.25 2.91
C LYS A 105 24.00 -8.67 2.03
N TRP A 106 24.38 -7.80 1.11
CA TRP A 106 23.43 -7.24 0.13
C TRP A 106 24.14 -6.74 -1.13
N GLU A 107 23.38 -6.66 -2.20
CA GLU A 107 23.80 -6.15 -3.51
C GLU A 107 22.66 -5.36 -4.16
N VAL A 108 22.99 -4.55 -5.17
CA VAL A 108 22.01 -3.86 -6.02
C VAL A 108 22.18 -4.34 -7.45
N ILE A 109 21.10 -4.73 -8.09
CA ILE A 109 21.09 -5.19 -9.48
C ILE A 109 20.18 -4.27 -10.28
N ILE A 110 20.76 -3.63 -11.30
CA ILE A 110 20.04 -2.73 -12.20
C ILE A 110 20.05 -3.34 -13.60
N VAL A 111 18.87 -3.43 -14.18
CA VAL A 111 18.69 -3.87 -15.56
C VAL A 111 18.25 -2.68 -16.41
N ASP A 112 19.07 -2.30 -17.36
CA ASP A 112 18.75 -1.27 -18.35
C ASP A 112 17.88 -1.86 -19.47
N GLU A 113 16.72 -1.25 -19.69
CA GLU A 113 15.75 -1.67 -20.72
C GLU A 113 16.02 -1.05 -22.10
N SER A 114 17.29 -0.96 -22.53
CA SER A 114 17.75 -0.30 -23.75
C SER A 114 17.50 1.22 -23.72
N SER A 115 18.07 1.89 -22.73
CA SER A 115 18.04 3.35 -22.66
C SER A 115 18.79 3.99 -23.83
N THR A 116 18.27 5.13 -24.27
CA THR A 116 18.83 5.92 -25.37
C THR A 116 19.49 7.22 -24.90
N ASP A 117 19.32 7.56 -23.62
CA ASP A 117 19.93 8.68 -22.92
C ASP A 117 21.26 8.31 -22.25
N ASP A 118 21.80 9.18 -21.38
CA ASP A 118 23.06 8.98 -20.66
C ASP A 118 22.99 7.94 -19.52
N THR A 119 21.89 7.16 -19.41
CA THR A 119 21.67 6.14 -18.38
C THR A 119 22.86 5.17 -18.27
N GLN A 120 23.40 4.69 -19.40
CA GLN A 120 24.50 3.74 -19.39
C GLN A 120 25.80 4.35 -18.87
N ASP A 121 26.07 5.62 -19.17
CA ASP A 121 27.23 6.34 -18.67
C ASP A 121 27.16 6.56 -17.17
N VAL A 122 25.97 6.92 -16.65
CA VAL A 122 25.70 7.06 -15.21
C VAL A 122 25.93 5.72 -14.51
N LEU A 123 25.40 4.63 -15.03
CA LEU A 123 25.58 3.29 -14.48
C LEU A 123 27.04 2.84 -14.48
N THR A 124 27.79 3.16 -15.55
CA THR A 124 29.22 2.83 -15.66
C THR A 124 30.03 3.58 -14.60
N ARG A 125 29.79 4.88 -14.42
CA ARG A 125 30.43 5.69 -13.36
C ARG A 125 30.06 5.17 -11.96
N ALA A 126 28.80 4.84 -11.73
CA ALA A 126 28.33 4.32 -10.45
C ALA A 126 28.96 2.95 -10.12
N LYS A 127 29.07 2.05 -11.10
CA LYS A 127 29.71 0.74 -10.92
C LYS A 127 31.18 0.83 -10.53
N ALA A 128 31.90 1.82 -11.05
CA ALA A 128 33.28 2.06 -10.67
C ALA A 128 33.41 2.52 -9.20
N LYS A 129 32.41 3.24 -8.69
CA LYS A 129 32.38 3.77 -7.30
C LYS A 129 31.84 2.75 -6.28
N TYR A 130 30.84 1.94 -6.66
CA TYR A 130 30.11 1.07 -5.74
C TYR A 130 30.29 -0.43 -6.09
N PRO A 131 31.12 -1.18 -5.36
CA PRO A 131 31.40 -2.59 -5.64
C PRO A 131 30.21 -3.53 -5.52
N ARG A 132 29.15 -3.08 -4.78
CA ARG A 132 27.89 -3.84 -4.61
C ARG A 132 26.91 -3.67 -5.77
N LEU A 133 27.22 -2.81 -6.72
CA LEU A 133 26.36 -2.56 -7.88
C LEU A 133 26.70 -3.53 -9.02
N TYR A 134 25.73 -4.29 -9.43
CA TYR A 134 25.77 -5.08 -10.66
C TYR A 134 24.80 -4.49 -11.68
N THR A 135 25.27 -4.30 -12.92
CA THR A 135 24.44 -3.76 -14.00
C THR A 135 24.43 -4.73 -15.19
N THR A 136 23.29 -4.87 -15.81
CA THR A 136 23.11 -5.61 -17.07
C THR A 136 22.07 -4.88 -17.92
N PHE A 137 21.88 -5.30 -19.17
CA PHE A 137 20.95 -4.66 -20.08
C PHE A 137 20.18 -5.67 -20.91
N ILE A 138 19.03 -5.25 -21.45
CA ILE A 138 18.26 -6.00 -22.44
C ILE A 138 18.55 -5.38 -23.81
N PRO A 139 18.98 -6.15 -24.82
CA PRO A 139 19.17 -5.64 -26.15
C PRO A 139 17.87 -5.11 -26.77
N GLU A 140 17.95 -4.06 -27.58
CA GLU A 140 16.79 -3.46 -28.25
C GLU A 140 16.08 -4.47 -29.20
N SER A 141 16.84 -5.39 -29.80
CA SER A 141 16.33 -6.46 -30.66
C SER A 141 15.48 -7.51 -29.94
N SER A 142 15.36 -7.44 -28.62
CA SER A 142 14.59 -8.39 -27.84
C SER A 142 13.09 -8.19 -28.05
N HIS A 143 12.43 -9.13 -28.67
CA HIS A 143 11.00 -9.13 -28.97
C HIS A 143 10.18 -9.69 -27.80
N TYR A 144 10.16 -8.99 -26.67
CA TYR A 144 9.34 -9.37 -25.52
C TYR A 144 8.12 -8.45 -25.39
N ILE A 145 7.00 -9.01 -24.98
CA ILE A 145 5.75 -8.27 -24.78
C ILE A 145 5.92 -7.26 -23.65
N SER A 146 6.54 -7.66 -22.54
CA SER A 146 6.83 -6.78 -21.40
C SER A 146 8.33 -6.79 -21.08
N ARG A 147 9.05 -5.74 -21.48
CA ARG A 147 10.46 -5.57 -21.12
C ARG A 147 10.65 -5.53 -19.61
N ARG A 148 9.76 -4.83 -18.88
CA ARG A 148 9.80 -4.73 -17.42
C ARG A 148 9.78 -6.09 -16.73
N LYS A 149 8.90 -7.00 -17.12
CA LYS A 149 8.85 -8.36 -16.55
C LYS A 149 10.08 -9.17 -16.89
N LEU A 150 10.63 -8.99 -18.11
CA LEU A 150 11.88 -9.61 -18.49
C LEU A 150 13.04 -9.07 -17.65
N SER A 151 13.15 -7.75 -17.49
CA SER A 151 14.18 -7.10 -16.67
C SER A 151 14.17 -7.63 -15.24
N LEU A 152 13.00 -7.65 -14.61
CA LEU A 152 12.85 -8.19 -13.26
C LEU A 152 13.19 -9.67 -13.17
N THR A 153 12.78 -10.47 -14.16
CA THR A 153 13.13 -11.91 -14.21
C THR A 153 14.64 -12.12 -14.35
N MET A 154 15.31 -11.34 -15.21
CA MET A 154 16.75 -11.39 -15.37
C MET A 154 17.48 -10.99 -14.10
N ALA A 155 17.05 -9.90 -13.47
CA ALA A 155 17.64 -9.43 -12.23
C ALA A 155 17.47 -10.46 -11.08
N VAL A 156 16.30 -11.06 -10.93
CA VAL A 156 16.07 -12.12 -9.93
C VAL A 156 16.95 -13.34 -10.21
N LYS A 157 17.12 -13.75 -11.47
CA LYS A 157 18.00 -14.87 -11.83
C LYS A 157 19.47 -14.56 -11.57
N ALA A 158 19.91 -13.33 -11.84
CA ALA A 158 21.29 -12.88 -11.64
C ALA A 158 21.61 -12.63 -10.14
N SER A 159 20.61 -12.43 -9.30
CA SER A 159 20.78 -12.15 -7.88
C SER A 159 21.47 -13.29 -7.14
N LYS A 160 22.26 -12.93 -6.10
CA LYS A 160 22.92 -13.89 -5.19
C LYS A 160 22.19 -14.03 -3.87
N GLY A 161 21.36 -13.02 -3.51
CA GLY A 161 20.59 -13.03 -2.28
C GLY A 161 19.45 -14.05 -2.30
N ASP A 162 19.10 -14.54 -1.12
CA ASP A 162 17.96 -15.42 -0.91
C ASP A 162 16.64 -14.65 -0.94
N TRP A 163 16.72 -13.37 -0.61
CA TRP A 163 15.62 -12.44 -0.63
C TRP A 163 15.82 -11.37 -1.69
N ILE A 164 14.74 -11.10 -2.43
CA ILE A 164 14.71 -10.07 -3.47
C ILE A 164 13.88 -8.91 -2.97
N LEU A 165 14.44 -7.70 -2.96
CA LEU A 165 13.75 -6.45 -2.63
C LEU A 165 13.60 -5.62 -3.90
N ILE A 166 12.37 -5.48 -4.39
CA ILE A 166 12.10 -4.69 -5.60
C ILE A 166 11.83 -3.24 -5.23
N THR A 167 12.42 -2.33 -6.02
CA THR A 167 12.13 -0.89 -6.00
C THR A 167 12.16 -0.32 -7.40
N ASP A 168 11.76 0.93 -7.55
CA ASP A 168 11.83 1.72 -8.78
C ASP A 168 12.71 2.95 -8.57
N ILE A 169 13.32 3.45 -9.64
CA ILE A 169 14.23 4.59 -9.54
C ILE A 169 13.50 5.92 -9.25
N ASP A 170 12.21 6.01 -9.54
CA ASP A 170 11.36 7.14 -9.16
C ASP A 170 10.96 7.12 -7.68
N CYS A 171 11.32 6.07 -6.95
CA CYS A 171 11.09 5.89 -5.53
C CYS A 171 12.38 6.10 -4.74
N LYS A 172 12.31 6.89 -3.66
CA LYS A 172 13.41 7.08 -2.73
C LYS A 172 13.07 6.51 -1.36
N PRO A 173 14.00 5.85 -0.68
CA PRO A 173 13.83 5.50 0.73
C PRO A 173 13.64 6.75 1.60
N THR A 174 12.78 6.67 2.61
CA THR A 174 12.59 7.75 3.59
C THR A 174 13.81 7.92 4.49
N GLY A 175 14.68 6.89 4.57
CA GLY A 175 15.92 6.92 5.35
C GLY A 175 16.93 5.87 4.90
N ASN A 176 18.10 5.87 5.54
CA ASN A 176 19.21 4.95 5.26
C ASN A 176 19.04 3.56 5.92
N ARG A 177 17.96 3.33 6.68
CA ARG A 177 17.63 2.05 7.32
C ARG A 177 16.54 1.27 6.61
N TRP A 178 16.06 1.73 5.46
CA TRP A 178 14.99 1.07 4.69
C TRP A 178 15.26 -0.41 4.46
N LEU A 179 16.44 -0.75 3.96
CA LEU A 179 16.83 -2.14 3.74
C LEU A 179 16.86 -2.96 5.05
N ALA A 180 17.42 -2.40 6.11
CA ALA A 180 17.50 -3.07 7.39
C ALA A 180 16.12 -3.36 7.97
N THR A 181 15.24 -2.35 7.98
CA THR A 181 13.89 -2.46 8.52
C THR A 181 13.02 -3.45 7.71
N MET A 182 13.16 -3.48 6.39
CA MET A 182 12.50 -4.50 5.56
C MET A 182 13.04 -5.91 5.88
N ALA A 183 14.35 -6.05 6.01
CA ALA A 183 15.02 -7.33 6.26
C ALA A 183 14.74 -7.92 7.65
N GLU A 184 14.46 -7.10 8.66
CA GLU A 184 14.04 -7.53 10.01
C GLU A 184 12.75 -8.37 9.97
N HIS A 185 11.91 -8.17 8.96
CA HIS A 185 10.66 -8.92 8.76
C HIS A 185 10.80 -10.10 7.81
N ALA A 186 11.99 -10.31 7.23
CA ALA A 186 12.29 -11.42 6.33
C ALA A 186 12.72 -12.66 7.11
N THR A 187 11.82 -13.18 7.93
CA THR A 187 12.01 -14.34 8.80
C THR A 187 11.72 -15.66 8.07
N ASP A 188 12.08 -16.81 8.68
CA ASP A 188 11.90 -18.12 8.03
C ASP A 188 10.44 -18.52 7.84
N ASP A 189 9.54 -17.98 8.63
CA ASP A 189 8.09 -18.18 8.52
C ASP A 189 7.43 -17.27 7.48
N LYS A 190 8.16 -16.36 6.84
CA LYS A 190 7.63 -15.43 5.81
C LYS A 190 8.21 -15.71 4.44
N ASP A 191 7.37 -15.48 3.41
CA ASP A 191 7.73 -15.59 2.00
C ASP A 191 7.64 -14.24 1.30
N LEU A 192 6.79 -13.34 1.83
CA LEU A 192 6.52 -12.03 1.27
C LEU A 192 6.50 -10.97 2.36
N VAL A 193 7.26 -9.90 2.17
CA VAL A 193 7.28 -8.71 3.03
C VAL A 193 6.91 -7.51 2.16
N MET A 194 5.92 -6.74 2.59
CA MET A 194 5.39 -5.59 1.87
C MET A 194 5.62 -4.32 2.69
N GLY A 195 6.09 -3.26 2.04
CA GLY A 195 6.21 -1.93 2.63
C GLY A 195 5.30 -0.92 1.94
N TYR A 196 5.07 0.21 2.60
CA TYR A 196 4.29 1.29 2.00
C TYR A 196 5.16 2.12 1.04
N THR A 197 4.56 2.54 -0.06
CA THR A 197 5.11 3.54 -0.98
C THR A 197 4.17 4.72 -1.02
N SER A 198 4.53 5.82 -0.36
CA SER A 198 3.79 7.09 -0.40
C SER A 198 4.08 7.84 -1.70
N TYR A 199 3.29 8.87 -1.99
CA TYR A 199 3.66 9.89 -2.97
C TYR A 199 4.33 11.07 -2.28
N ASP A 200 5.15 11.82 -3.01
CA ASP A 200 5.70 13.08 -2.51
C ASP A 200 4.59 14.14 -2.24
N ALA A 201 4.96 15.17 -1.49
CA ALA A 201 4.01 16.19 -1.01
C ALA A 201 3.36 17.00 -2.15
N ASP A 202 4.04 17.14 -3.29
CA ASP A 202 3.59 17.92 -4.43
C ASP A 202 2.52 17.18 -5.25
N THR A 203 2.33 15.88 -4.98
CA THR A 203 1.33 15.07 -5.66
C THR A 203 -0.10 15.52 -5.29
N PRO A 204 -1.02 15.59 -6.26
CA PRO A 204 -2.41 15.94 -6.01
C PRO A 204 -3.04 15.13 -4.86
N ALA A 205 -3.71 15.83 -3.95
CA ALA A 205 -4.31 15.22 -2.75
C ALA A 205 -5.22 14.02 -3.06
N TYR A 206 -5.87 14.03 -4.23
CA TYR A 206 -6.71 12.91 -4.67
C TYR A 206 -5.89 11.64 -4.93
N TRP A 207 -4.73 11.72 -5.58
CA TRP A 207 -3.89 10.55 -5.87
C TRP A 207 -3.31 9.96 -4.58
N ARG A 208 -2.89 10.82 -3.66
CA ARG A 208 -2.42 10.41 -2.33
C ARG A 208 -3.54 9.72 -1.54
N TYR A 209 -4.75 10.29 -1.58
CA TYR A 209 -5.93 9.68 -0.95
C TYR A 209 -6.27 8.31 -1.56
N ASP A 210 -6.30 8.21 -2.89
CA ASP A 210 -6.61 6.96 -3.60
C ASP A 210 -5.61 5.85 -3.26
N ARG A 211 -4.31 6.19 -3.22
CA ARG A 211 -3.24 5.28 -2.79
C ARG A 211 -3.43 4.81 -1.35
N LEU A 212 -3.66 5.74 -0.42
CA LEU A 212 -3.89 5.43 0.98
C LEU A 212 -5.13 4.55 1.20
N ASN A 213 -6.24 4.87 0.53
CA ASN A 213 -7.46 4.08 0.59
C ASN A 213 -7.27 2.66 0.06
N THR A 214 -6.54 2.53 -1.05
CA THR A 214 -6.22 1.23 -1.64
C THR A 214 -5.28 0.43 -0.74
N LEU A 215 -4.29 1.06 -0.13
CA LEU A 215 -3.43 0.43 0.87
C LEU A 215 -4.25 -0.13 2.04
N CYS A 216 -5.15 0.67 2.61
CA CYS A 216 -6.01 0.22 3.71
C CYS A 216 -6.84 -1.01 3.33
N TYR A 217 -7.36 -1.03 2.09
CA TYR A 217 -8.06 -2.19 1.57
C TYR A 217 -7.15 -3.43 1.46
N GLN A 218 -5.92 -3.26 0.98
CA GLN A 218 -4.92 -4.34 0.89
C GLN A 218 -4.60 -4.92 2.28
N LEU A 219 -4.32 -4.06 3.26
CA LEU A 219 -4.00 -4.48 4.62
C LEU A 219 -5.13 -5.28 5.26
N HIS A 220 -6.37 -4.86 5.04
CA HIS A 220 -7.54 -5.65 5.47
C HIS A 220 -7.57 -7.03 4.79
N ARG A 221 -7.18 -7.12 3.52
CA ARG A 221 -7.16 -8.38 2.78
C ARG A 221 -6.02 -9.30 3.21
N ILE A 222 -4.83 -8.76 3.46
CA ILE A 222 -3.70 -9.53 4.01
C ILE A 222 -4.10 -10.19 5.33
N LYS A 223 -4.73 -9.44 6.23
CA LYS A 223 -5.15 -9.95 7.53
C LYS A 223 -6.24 -11.03 7.45
N ASN A 224 -7.17 -10.93 6.50
CA ASN A 224 -8.38 -11.76 6.43
C ASN A 224 -8.41 -12.74 5.26
N GLY A 225 -7.29 -12.98 4.59
CA GLY A 225 -7.29 -13.90 3.48
C GLY A 225 -6.17 -13.68 2.48
N ILE A 226 -6.47 -13.34 1.25
CA ILE A 226 -5.53 -13.26 0.14
C ILE A 226 -5.25 -11.80 -0.19
N ALA A 227 -4.00 -11.37 -0.10
CA ALA A 227 -3.57 -10.15 -0.76
C ALA A 227 -3.62 -10.39 -2.28
N TYR A 228 -4.31 -9.52 -3.03
CA TYR A 228 -4.55 -9.76 -4.45
C TYR A 228 -3.83 -8.75 -5.35
N ARG A 229 -3.26 -7.70 -4.81
CA ARG A 229 -2.48 -6.69 -5.53
C ARG A 229 -1.53 -5.96 -4.59
N ASN A 230 -0.57 -5.22 -5.15
CA ASN A 230 0.21 -4.22 -4.45
C ASN A 230 0.14 -2.87 -5.15
N ILE A 231 0.19 -1.79 -4.39
CA ILE A 231 0.39 -0.44 -4.92
C ILE A 231 1.80 0.01 -4.58
N GLY A 232 2.58 0.25 -5.63
CA GLY A 232 3.98 0.63 -5.51
C GLY A 232 4.95 -0.54 -5.61
N CYS A 233 6.21 -0.24 -5.47
CA CYS A 233 7.32 -1.15 -5.76
C CYS A 233 7.99 -1.74 -4.51
N ASN A 234 7.54 -1.41 -3.30
CA ASN A 234 8.18 -1.79 -2.05
C ASN A 234 7.80 -3.23 -1.63
N LEU A 235 8.39 -4.20 -2.32
CA LEU A 235 8.14 -5.62 -2.16
C LEU A 235 9.42 -6.39 -1.93
N MET A 236 9.43 -7.26 -0.91
CA MET A 236 10.52 -8.18 -0.64
C MET A 236 9.97 -9.61 -0.58
N PHE A 237 10.59 -10.54 -1.30
CA PHE A 237 10.12 -11.92 -1.41
C PHE A 237 11.26 -12.92 -1.55
N ARG A 238 10.99 -14.19 -1.26
CA ARG A 238 11.97 -15.28 -1.42
C ARG A 238 12.23 -15.55 -2.91
N LYS A 239 13.51 -15.56 -3.26
CA LYS A 239 13.96 -15.89 -4.63
C LYS A 239 13.52 -17.29 -5.04
N SER A 240 13.64 -18.29 -4.14
CA SER A 240 13.23 -19.68 -4.39
C SER A 240 11.80 -19.78 -4.91
N ASP A 241 10.88 -19.06 -4.25
CA ASP A 241 9.45 -19.15 -4.51
C ASP A 241 9.08 -18.52 -5.86
N PHE A 242 9.72 -17.37 -6.18
CA PHE A 242 9.57 -16.75 -7.49
C PHE A 242 10.02 -17.68 -8.62
N ILE A 243 11.16 -18.38 -8.45
CA ILE A 243 11.68 -19.32 -9.45
C ILE A 243 10.77 -20.54 -9.54
N GLN A 244 10.31 -21.11 -8.41
CA GLN A 244 9.44 -22.28 -8.37
C GLN A 244 8.10 -22.01 -9.07
N GLN A 245 7.54 -20.81 -8.88
CA GLN A 245 6.32 -20.35 -9.55
C GLN A 245 6.53 -19.94 -11.00
N LYS A 246 7.76 -20.09 -11.54
CA LYS A 246 8.15 -19.71 -12.92
C LYS A 246 8.00 -18.21 -13.22
N GLY A 247 8.08 -17.35 -12.19
CA GLY A 247 8.02 -15.91 -12.32
C GLY A 247 6.77 -15.42 -13.05
N PHE A 248 6.94 -14.64 -14.11
CA PHE A 248 5.84 -14.05 -14.86
C PHE A 248 5.28 -14.90 -16.01
N LEU A 249 5.65 -16.19 -16.12
CA LEU A 249 5.31 -17.02 -17.28
C LEU A 249 3.80 -17.04 -17.59
N HIS A 250 2.97 -17.06 -16.55
CA HIS A 250 1.51 -17.14 -16.69
C HIS A 250 0.83 -15.81 -17.06
N ASN A 251 1.57 -14.69 -17.03
CA ASN A 251 1.02 -13.36 -17.25
C ASN A 251 1.86 -12.48 -18.20
N LEU A 252 2.70 -13.10 -19.04
CA LEU A 252 3.54 -12.41 -20.01
C LEU A 252 2.77 -11.61 -21.07
N VAL A 253 1.51 -11.96 -21.30
CA VAL A 253 0.64 -11.28 -22.28
C VAL A 253 0.33 -9.85 -21.88
N HIS A 254 0.36 -9.53 -20.57
CA HIS A 254 0.08 -8.21 -20.06
C HIS A 254 1.35 -7.37 -19.94
N LEU A 255 1.28 -6.13 -20.41
CA LEU A 255 2.43 -5.19 -20.40
C LEU A 255 2.87 -4.82 -18.97
N ARG A 256 1.93 -4.65 -18.06
CA ARG A 256 2.15 -4.18 -16.68
C ARG A 256 1.53 -5.13 -15.66
N GLY A 257 1.58 -4.73 -14.39
CA GLY A 257 1.00 -5.46 -13.26
C GLY A 257 1.99 -6.43 -12.61
N GLU A 258 3.28 -6.25 -12.82
CA GLU A 258 4.35 -7.10 -12.28
C GLU A 258 4.25 -7.26 -10.77
N TYR A 259 4.08 -6.17 -10.04
CA TYR A 259 3.99 -6.20 -8.56
C TYR A 259 2.69 -6.85 -8.08
N ASP A 260 1.58 -6.53 -8.75
CA ASP A 260 0.28 -7.14 -8.48
C ASP A 260 0.31 -8.66 -8.66
N PHE A 261 0.98 -9.15 -9.72
CA PHE A 261 1.08 -10.59 -9.97
C PHE A 261 1.98 -11.30 -8.96
N ILE A 262 3.10 -10.70 -8.54
CA ILE A 262 3.96 -11.25 -7.49
C ILE A 262 3.13 -11.42 -6.21
N VAL A 263 2.43 -10.38 -5.78
CA VAL A 263 1.61 -10.44 -4.57
C VAL A 263 0.46 -11.44 -4.71
N ASN A 264 -0.21 -11.45 -5.85
CA ASN A 264 -1.36 -12.35 -6.06
C ASN A 264 -0.98 -13.84 -6.08
N GLU A 265 0.23 -14.16 -6.53
CA GLU A 265 0.74 -15.55 -6.55
C GLU A 265 1.35 -15.98 -5.23
N MET A 266 2.11 -15.09 -4.54
CA MET A 266 2.92 -15.44 -3.38
C MET A 266 2.23 -15.17 -2.05
N ALA A 267 1.29 -14.22 -1.99
CA ALA A 267 0.72 -13.80 -0.71
C ALA A 267 -0.19 -14.86 -0.10
N THR A 268 0.14 -15.25 1.12
CA THR A 268 -0.70 -16.07 2.00
C THR A 268 -0.89 -15.37 3.35
N PRO A 269 -2.01 -15.59 4.07
CA PRO A 269 -2.30 -14.87 5.31
C PRO A 269 -1.19 -14.97 6.38
N ASP A 270 -0.63 -16.16 6.54
CA ASP A 270 0.31 -16.45 7.63
C ASP A 270 1.77 -16.17 7.24
N ARG A 271 2.08 -16.21 5.94
CA ARG A 271 3.45 -16.05 5.42
C ARG A 271 3.70 -14.68 4.76
N THR A 272 2.75 -13.75 4.87
CA THR A 272 2.88 -12.38 4.38
C THR A 272 2.99 -11.42 5.55
N ALA A 273 4.06 -10.61 5.58
CA ALA A 273 4.24 -9.52 6.52
C ALA A 273 4.02 -8.18 5.83
N PHE A 274 3.53 -7.20 6.59
CA PHE A 274 3.52 -5.79 6.17
C PHE A 274 4.28 -4.96 7.19
N VAL A 275 5.24 -4.17 6.69
CA VAL A 275 6.09 -3.31 7.53
C VAL A 275 5.46 -1.93 7.63
N TYR A 276 5.13 -1.54 8.85
CA TYR A 276 4.47 -0.26 9.11
C TYR A 276 5.45 0.86 9.48
N ASP A 277 6.69 0.51 9.79
CA ASP A 277 7.70 1.48 10.19
C ASP A 277 7.93 2.51 9.08
N PHE A 278 7.95 3.78 9.46
CA PHE A 278 8.25 4.89 8.54
C PHE A 278 9.59 4.70 7.83
N GLN A 279 10.59 4.14 8.51
CA GLN A 279 11.90 3.87 7.94
C GLN A 279 11.88 2.81 6.83
N ALA A 280 10.85 1.95 6.79
CA ALA A 280 10.64 0.98 5.72
C ALA A 280 9.86 1.55 4.53
N GLN A 281 9.46 2.81 4.56
CA GLN A 281 8.66 3.41 3.49
C GLN A 281 9.54 3.90 2.34
N LEU A 282 8.94 3.88 1.15
CA LEU A 282 9.45 4.57 -0.04
C LEU A 282 8.56 5.78 -0.33
N CYS A 283 9.16 6.83 -0.88
CA CYS A 283 8.45 8.00 -1.38
C CYS A 283 8.62 8.08 -2.90
N GLN A 284 7.53 7.92 -3.64
CA GLN A 284 7.50 7.98 -5.10
C GLN A 284 7.29 9.42 -5.56
N ARG A 285 8.08 9.84 -6.56
CA ARG A 285 7.89 11.12 -7.25
C ARG A 285 6.50 11.19 -7.88
N CYS A 286 5.92 12.41 -7.92
CA CYS A 286 4.66 12.63 -8.60
C CYS A 286 4.72 12.16 -10.06
N PRO A 287 3.95 11.14 -10.47
CA PRO A 287 3.92 10.72 -11.85
C PRO A 287 3.22 11.75 -12.74
N ALA A 288 3.48 11.73 -14.04
CA ALA A 288 2.71 12.52 -14.99
C ALA A 288 1.23 12.03 -15.02
N ASP A 289 0.29 12.94 -15.30
CA ASP A 289 -1.16 12.62 -15.38
C ASP A 289 -1.46 11.41 -16.27
N LYS A 290 -0.76 11.33 -17.40
CA LYS A 290 -0.89 10.22 -18.34
C LYS A 290 -0.43 8.90 -17.73
N THR A 291 0.71 8.90 -17.05
CA THR A 291 1.26 7.72 -16.37
C THR A 291 0.30 7.23 -15.28
N TRP A 292 -0.15 8.12 -14.41
CA TRP A 292 -1.11 7.79 -13.35
C TRP A 292 -2.39 7.16 -13.92
N LEU A 293 -2.94 7.74 -15.00
CA LEU A 293 -4.13 7.23 -15.66
C LEU A 293 -3.90 5.83 -16.26
N TYR A 294 -2.79 5.66 -17.00
CA TYR A 294 -2.48 4.38 -17.64
C TYR A 294 -2.21 3.28 -16.63
N ASP A 295 -1.57 3.56 -15.51
CA ASP A 295 -1.36 2.56 -14.43
C ASP A 295 -2.69 2.02 -13.89
N HIS A 296 -3.71 2.88 -13.76
CA HIS A 296 -5.05 2.45 -13.38
C HIS A 296 -5.75 1.62 -14.47
N LEU A 297 -5.59 1.98 -15.74
CA LEU A 297 -6.14 1.21 -16.85
C LEU A 297 -5.45 -0.15 -16.99
N TYR A 298 -4.12 -0.22 -16.86
CA TYR A 298 -3.38 -1.49 -16.83
C TYR A 298 -3.83 -2.38 -15.68
N TYR A 299 -4.07 -1.81 -14.50
CA TYR A 299 -4.63 -2.56 -13.39
C TYR A 299 -6.02 -3.13 -13.72
N LEU A 300 -6.88 -2.36 -14.36
CA LEU A 300 -8.22 -2.83 -14.76
C LEU A 300 -8.15 -4.02 -15.73
N GLU A 301 -7.15 -4.06 -16.60
CA GLU A 301 -6.88 -5.18 -17.50
C GLU A 301 -6.29 -6.38 -16.74
N SER A 302 -5.17 -6.19 -16.02
CA SER A 302 -4.47 -7.26 -15.31
C SER A 302 -5.31 -7.92 -14.22
N ARG A 303 -6.21 -7.17 -13.56
CA ARG A 303 -7.10 -7.69 -12.51
C ARG A 303 -8.02 -8.83 -12.98
N THR A 304 -8.23 -8.99 -14.29
CA THR A 304 -9.03 -10.09 -14.83
C THR A 304 -8.40 -11.45 -14.61
N LEU A 305 -7.06 -11.51 -14.58
CA LEU A 305 -6.26 -12.71 -14.35
C LEU A 305 -5.97 -13.00 -12.88
N MET A 306 -6.12 -11.99 -12.02
CA MET A 306 -5.82 -12.15 -10.60
C MET A 306 -6.82 -13.07 -9.91
N LYS A 307 -6.34 -13.89 -8.98
CA LYS A 307 -7.16 -14.72 -8.10
C LYS A 307 -7.99 -13.81 -7.18
N ARG A 308 -9.30 -13.68 -7.46
CA ARG A 308 -10.23 -12.85 -6.71
C ARG A 308 -11.47 -13.64 -6.34
N GLY A 309 -11.66 -13.85 -5.05
CA GLY A 309 -12.84 -14.55 -4.54
C GLY A 309 -14.13 -13.70 -4.65
N LEU A 310 -15.28 -14.36 -4.62
CA LEU A 310 -16.60 -13.71 -4.57
C LEU A 310 -16.72 -12.74 -3.38
N ARG A 311 -16.17 -13.13 -2.22
CA ARG A 311 -16.14 -12.31 -1.00
C ARG A 311 -15.41 -10.96 -1.21
N HIS A 312 -14.32 -10.95 -1.99
CA HIS A 312 -13.63 -9.71 -2.36
C HIS A 312 -14.53 -8.76 -3.17
N ARG A 313 -15.24 -9.28 -4.18
CA ARG A 313 -16.12 -8.46 -5.02
C ARG A 313 -17.29 -7.88 -4.22
N LEU A 314 -17.87 -8.68 -3.34
CA LEU A 314 -18.97 -8.25 -2.48
C LEU A 314 -18.52 -7.15 -1.51
N LEU A 315 -17.38 -7.31 -0.84
CA LEU A 315 -16.86 -6.31 0.11
C LEU A 315 -16.58 -4.96 -0.55
N CYS A 316 -15.99 -4.96 -1.74
CA CYS A 316 -15.70 -3.74 -2.47
C CYS A 316 -16.97 -3.00 -2.89
N ASN A 317 -17.96 -3.75 -3.41
CA ASN A 317 -19.25 -3.16 -3.81
C ASN A 317 -20.05 -2.67 -2.61
N THR A 318 -20.07 -3.42 -1.51
CA THR A 318 -20.80 -3.04 -0.29
C THR A 318 -20.24 -1.74 0.31
N ASP A 319 -18.94 -1.55 0.28
CA ASP A 319 -18.29 -0.32 0.73
C ASP A 319 -18.81 0.91 -0.05
N GLN A 320 -18.83 0.81 -1.38
CA GLN A 320 -19.33 1.88 -2.25
C GLN A 320 -20.83 2.17 -2.04
N TRP A 321 -21.63 1.14 -1.88
CA TRP A 321 -23.06 1.31 -1.58
C TRP A 321 -23.29 1.97 -0.22
N MET A 322 -22.60 1.53 0.82
CA MET A 322 -22.72 2.10 2.17
C MET A 322 -22.27 3.54 2.24
N LEU A 323 -21.26 3.94 1.44
CA LEU A 323 -20.85 5.33 1.33
C LEU A 323 -22.01 6.19 0.80
N HIS A 324 -22.62 5.80 -0.33
CA HIS A 324 -23.71 6.58 -0.93
C HIS A 324 -24.97 6.59 -0.07
N LEU A 325 -25.36 5.43 0.48
CA LEU A 325 -26.52 5.35 1.37
C LEU A 325 -26.33 6.20 2.63
N GLY A 326 -25.12 6.19 3.21
CA GLY A 326 -24.79 6.98 4.40
C GLY A 326 -24.88 8.49 4.19
N TRP A 327 -24.71 8.99 2.97
CA TRP A 327 -24.87 10.40 2.64
C TRP A 327 -26.24 10.73 2.02
N LEU A 328 -26.66 10.01 0.99
CA LEU A 328 -27.83 10.36 0.20
C LEU A 328 -29.16 10.16 0.95
N LEU A 329 -29.28 9.08 1.75
CA LEU A 329 -30.53 8.83 2.46
C LEU A 329 -30.82 9.86 3.54
N PRO A 330 -29.87 10.24 4.44
CA PRO A 330 -30.12 11.30 5.39
C PRO A 330 -30.34 12.66 4.72
N MET A 331 -29.66 12.97 3.60
CA MET A 331 -29.90 14.21 2.86
C MET A 331 -31.31 14.24 2.23
N ALA A 332 -31.75 13.16 1.61
CA ALA A 332 -33.09 13.05 1.04
C ALA A 332 -34.17 13.11 2.16
N ALA A 333 -33.95 12.42 3.26
CA ALA A 333 -34.84 12.47 4.42
C ALA A 333 -34.95 13.88 5.02
N LEU A 334 -33.82 14.60 5.08
CA LEU A 334 -33.77 15.99 5.55
C LEU A 334 -34.59 16.91 4.63
N ALA A 335 -34.37 16.81 3.32
CA ALA A 335 -35.11 17.60 2.33
C ALA A 335 -36.64 17.34 2.39
N TYR A 336 -37.01 16.07 2.47
CA TYR A 336 -38.42 15.67 2.63
C TYR A 336 -39.02 16.16 3.94
N ALA A 337 -38.33 15.99 5.07
CA ALA A 337 -38.81 16.38 6.37
C ALA A 337 -39.02 17.91 6.52
N ILE A 338 -38.13 18.71 5.88
CA ILE A 338 -38.30 20.16 5.82
C ILE A 338 -39.56 20.53 5.02
N SER A 339 -39.79 19.91 3.86
CA SER A 339 -40.96 20.15 3.02
C SER A 339 -42.26 19.73 3.72
N ALA A 340 -42.21 18.62 4.45
CA ALA A 340 -43.36 18.08 5.22
C ALA A 340 -43.52 18.74 6.60
N SER A 341 -42.64 19.71 6.95
CA SER A 341 -42.59 20.38 8.25
C SER A 341 -42.50 19.43 9.44
N ASN A 342 -41.90 18.25 9.28
CA ASN A 342 -41.72 17.24 10.32
C ASN A 342 -40.43 17.47 11.12
N LEU A 343 -40.55 18.00 12.33
CA LEU A 343 -39.40 18.35 13.16
C LEU A 343 -38.60 17.12 13.62
N VAL A 344 -39.25 16.00 13.93
CA VAL A 344 -38.62 14.79 14.48
C VAL A 344 -37.64 14.22 13.45
N VAL A 345 -38.10 14.02 12.23
CA VAL A 345 -37.24 13.48 11.14
C VAL A 345 -36.15 14.49 10.73
N THR A 346 -36.45 15.81 10.75
CA THR A 346 -35.47 16.86 10.47
C THR A 346 -34.30 16.80 11.44
N VAL A 347 -34.57 16.73 12.75
CA VAL A 347 -33.54 16.66 13.78
C VAL A 347 -32.74 15.35 13.66
N ALA A 348 -33.41 14.21 13.49
CA ALA A 348 -32.76 12.90 13.33
C ALA A 348 -31.87 12.84 12.09
N ALA A 349 -32.33 13.34 10.94
CA ALA A 349 -31.54 13.38 9.72
C ALA A 349 -30.31 14.29 9.84
N THR A 350 -30.45 15.45 10.50
CA THR A 350 -29.33 16.37 10.77
C THR A 350 -28.30 15.70 11.68
N ILE A 351 -28.72 15.06 12.75
CA ILE A 351 -27.83 14.33 13.67
C ILE A 351 -27.12 13.18 12.91
N ALA A 352 -27.85 12.44 12.08
CA ALA A 352 -27.29 11.36 11.27
C ALA A 352 -26.20 11.85 10.30
N LEU A 353 -26.40 12.99 9.63
CA LEU A 353 -25.39 13.61 8.77
C LEU A 353 -24.15 14.05 9.55
N LEU A 354 -24.33 14.71 10.68
CA LEU A 354 -23.22 15.14 11.53
C LEU A 354 -22.45 13.95 12.09
N LEU A 355 -23.13 12.92 12.56
CA LEU A 355 -22.51 11.70 13.07
C LEU A 355 -21.71 10.97 11.97
N THR A 356 -22.26 10.84 10.78
CA THR A 356 -21.58 10.26 9.63
C THR A 356 -20.31 11.07 9.29
N LEU A 357 -20.41 12.39 9.21
CA LEU A 357 -19.29 13.28 8.93
C LEU A 357 -18.18 13.15 9.97
N VAL A 358 -18.51 13.27 11.25
CA VAL A 358 -17.54 13.21 12.35
C VAL A 358 -16.84 11.85 12.39
N THR A 359 -17.62 10.75 12.29
CA THR A 359 -17.06 9.40 12.33
C THR A 359 -16.11 9.14 11.14
N ARG A 360 -16.53 9.49 9.91
CA ARG A 360 -15.68 9.33 8.72
C ARG A 360 -14.43 10.18 8.79
N LEU A 361 -14.56 11.43 9.27
CA LEU A 361 -13.42 12.32 9.42
C LEU A 361 -12.43 11.82 10.48
N THR A 362 -12.91 11.30 11.59
CA THR A 362 -12.07 10.68 12.64
C THR A 362 -11.32 9.47 12.11
N ILE A 363 -11.98 8.60 11.35
CA ILE A 363 -11.36 7.44 10.68
C ILE A 363 -10.27 7.91 9.71
N PHE A 364 -10.57 8.89 8.86
CA PHE A 364 -9.62 9.46 7.91
C PHE A 364 -8.38 10.06 8.60
N LEU A 365 -8.57 10.94 9.59
CA LEU A 365 -7.46 11.56 10.32
C LEU A 365 -6.59 10.52 11.05
N SER A 366 -7.22 9.53 11.69
CA SER A 366 -6.50 8.42 12.31
C SER A 366 -5.69 7.61 11.29
N THR A 367 -6.20 7.45 10.06
CA THR A 367 -5.47 6.78 8.98
C THR A 367 -4.29 7.61 8.50
N CYS A 368 -4.49 8.90 8.27
CA CYS A 368 -3.40 9.80 7.87
C CYS A 368 -2.26 9.81 8.88
N ARG A 369 -2.57 9.86 10.19
CA ARG A 369 -1.57 9.80 11.26
C ARG A 369 -0.81 8.46 11.26
N GLN A 370 -1.49 7.35 11.01
CA GLN A 370 -0.87 6.02 11.01
C GLN A 370 0.16 5.83 9.90
N PHE A 371 0.00 6.52 8.75
CA PHE A 371 0.87 6.38 7.58
C PHE A 371 1.67 7.64 7.26
N ASP A 372 1.67 8.61 8.17
CA ASP A 372 2.33 9.92 8.01
C ASP A 372 1.91 10.67 6.74
N GLU A 373 0.63 10.56 6.38
CA GLU A 373 0.07 11.23 5.21
C GLU A 373 -0.54 12.59 5.57
N HIS A 374 -0.08 13.65 4.90
CA HIS A 374 -0.50 15.02 5.13
C HIS A 374 -1.55 15.48 4.11
N ILE A 375 -2.80 15.03 4.28
CA ILE A 375 -3.93 15.44 3.43
C ILE A 375 -4.87 16.32 4.26
N SER A 376 -5.26 17.48 3.71
CA SER A 376 -6.16 18.41 4.39
C SER A 376 -7.52 17.78 4.73
N TRP A 377 -7.90 17.81 6.00
CA TRP A 377 -9.08 17.12 6.54
C TRP A 377 -10.41 17.54 5.89
N TRP A 378 -10.57 18.81 5.53
CA TRP A 378 -11.80 19.34 4.92
C TRP A 378 -12.05 18.78 3.50
N LYS A 379 -11.01 18.25 2.83
CA LYS A 379 -11.12 17.59 1.52
C LYS A 379 -11.65 16.14 1.64
N ALA A 380 -11.57 15.52 2.81
CA ALA A 380 -11.87 14.11 3.00
C ALA A 380 -13.25 13.67 2.48
N PRO A 381 -14.37 14.33 2.79
CA PRO A 381 -15.69 13.90 2.31
C PRO A 381 -15.80 13.94 0.79
N TRP A 382 -15.20 14.95 0.16
CA TRP A 382 -15.18 15.08 -1.28
C TRP A 382 -14.30 14.01 -1.95
N LEU A 383 -13.11 13.75 -1.40
CA LEU A 383 -12.20 12.74 -1.92
C LEU A 383 -12.81 11.34 -1.86
N GLU A 384 -13.52 11.04 -0.80
CA GLU A 384 -14.20 9.77 -0.60
C GLU A 384 -15.28 9.53 -1.66
N VAL A 385 -16.15 10.50 -1.89
CA VAL A 385 -17.18 10.44 -2.95
C VAL A 385 -16.54 10.38 -4.33
N ARG A 386 -15.53 11.22 -4.59
CA ARG A 386 -14.82 11.26 -5.87
C ARG A 386 -14.24 9.90 -6.24
N THR A 387 -13.69 9.14 -5.29
CA THR A 387 -13.08 7.83 -5.56
C THR A 387 -14.06 6.87 -6.22
N VAL A 388 -15.32 6.84 -5.79
CA VAL A 388 -16.33 5.96 -6.40
C VAL A 388 -16.61 6.36 -7.85
N TRP A 389 -16.84 7.65 -8.09
CA TRP A 389 -17.13 8.16 -9.44
C TRP A 389 -15.93 8.05 -10.37
N GLN A 390 -14.72 8.28 -9.85
CA GLN A 390 -13.48 8.08 -10.60
C GLN A 390 -13.30 6.61 -11.01
N ASN A 391 -13.57 5.67 -10.12
CA ASN A 391 -13.52 4.25 -10.45
C ASN A 391 -14.56 3.87 -11.53
N ALA A 392 -15.76 4.43 -11.47
CA ALA A 392 -16.79 4.24 -12.50
C ALA A 392 -16.33 4.82 -13.85
N TRP A 393 -15.74 6.02 -13.84
CA TRP A 393 -15.20 6.65 -15.04
C TRP A 393 -14.01 5.88 -15.63
N LEU A 394 -13.06 5.39 -14.80
CA LEU A 394 -11.96 4.55 -15.23
C LEU A 394 -12.46 3.24 -15.88
N MET A 395 -13.47 2.59 -15.29
CA MET A 395 -14.09 1.40 -15.88
C MET A 395 -14.75 1.69 -17.24
N TRP A 396 -15.44 2.82 -17.36
CA TRP A 396 -16.04 3.25 -18.61
C TRP A 396 -14.95 3.53 -19.66
N ARG A 397 -13.88 4.24 -19.30
CA ARG A 397 -12.76 4.55 -20.18
C ARG A 397 -12.02 3.28 -20.61
N HIS A 398 -11.77 2.36 -19.69
CA HIS A 398 -11.16 1.05 -20.01
C HIS A 398 -11.98 0.25 -21.03
N ARG A 399 -13.33 0.26 -20.94
CA ARG A 399 -14.19 -0.42 -21.92
C ARG A 399 -14.11 0.19 -23.32
N ARG A 400 -13.73 1.46 -23.44
CA ARG A 400 -13.59 2.18 -24.72
C ARG A 400 -12.16 2.20 -25.24
N ALA A 401 -11.20 1.81 -24.43
CA ALA A 401 -9.80 1.75 -24.83
C ALA A 401 -9.56 0.56 -25.76
N ASP A 402 -8.63 0.73 -26.70
CA ASP A 402 -8.23 -0.37 -27.56
C ASP A 402 -7.47 -1.40 -26.71
N ARG A 403 -7.83 -2.68 -26.85
CA ARG A 403 -7.13 -3.78 -26.16
C ARG A 403 -5.65 -3.86 -26.54
N PHE A 404 -5.30 -3.46 -27.76
CA PHE A 404 -3.91 -3.43 -28.21
C PHE A 404 -3.05 -2.40 -27.45
N ASP A 405 -3.64 -1.36 -26.86
CA ASP A 405 -2.91 -0.43 -26.01
C ASP A 405 -2.38 -1.07 -24.72
N PHE A 406 -2.95 -2.20 -24.29
CA PHE A 406 -2.58 -2.92 -23.06
C PHE A 406 -1.77 -4.19 -23.31
N ILE A 407 -1.82 -4.73 -24.52
CA ILE A 407 -1.21 -6.02 -24.87
C ILE A 407 0.03 -5.83 -25.75
N ARG A 408 0.16 -4.70 -26.45
CA ARG A 408 1.29 -4.48 -27.38
C ARG A 408 1.53 -3.00 -27.68
N LYS A 409 2.75 -2.56 -27.49
CA LYS A 409 3.49 -1.69 -28.41
C LYS A 409 4.85 -2.25 -28.56
#